data_4e4604a5ddd27a7a9083282645c42530
#
_entry.id   4e4604a5ddd27a7a9083282645c42530
#
_cell.length_a   1.000
_cell.length_b   1.000
_cell.length_c   1.000
_cell.angle_alpha   90.00
_cell.angle_beta   90.00
_cell.angle_gamma   90.00
#
_symmetry.space_group_name_H-M   'P 1'
#
loop_
_entity.id
_entity.type
_entity.pdbx_description
1 polymer ?
#
loop_
_entity_poly.entity_id
_entity_poly.type
_entity_poly.pdbx_seq_one_letter_code
_entity_poly.pdbx_strand_id
1 'polypeptide(L)'
;MTEEKKTNTPETEEVAESRNFILNFIDEDIAEGGQFQGMTVHTRFPPEPNGYLHIGHCKALTIDFGTAERYNGLCNLRMDDTNPTKEDEEFVEAIKQDIHWLGFDWGDRFFYGSDYFEEDYRQAVLLIKKGLAYVCQLTPEEFKANRGDIGIPAVSPYRDRPIEESLDLFARMRAGEFPNGAMTLRAKIDLASGNFNMRDPVIYRINHMSHHRQGNKWCIYPMYDFAHPIQDALEGITHSLCSLEVEAHRPLYNWVIEHCELPAHPRQIEFARLGIDHTVMSKRKLRKLVEENYVSGWDDPRMPTLCGLRRRGYTAAAIRSFCERIGVAKSPNTIEYGFLEHCLREDLNAHAERTMAVLHPVKLTVTNYPEGKSEVFTVENNPTDPAQGTHEITFSRHLWIEAEDFMEVPVPKYKRLTPNGPECRLKGAYLVQCTGCVKDADGNVTEVLCTYDPESSGGDPADGRKVKGATLHWVDAESCVDAEVRLYDNLFSDEQPDGPDKDFLDCLNPESLTVLTGCKVEPEMRKVAEAFDKQADRTGVNAPTFQFMRVGYFCLDNRDSSAEHMVFNRSVSLKDSFKK
;
A
#
# COMPACT_ATOMS: atom_id res chain seq x y z
N MET A 1 43.95 -6.84 46.70
CA MET A 1 43.83 -6.20 45.37
C MET A 1 42.57 -6.76 44.75
N THR A 2 41.51 -6.01 44.86
CA THR A 2 40.15 -6.35 44.41
C THR A 2 39.95 -5.72 43.05
N GLU A 3 39.71 -6.54 42.01
CA GLU A 3 39.38 -6.08 40.67
C GLU A 3 37.89 -5.69 40.63
N GLU A 4 37.63 -4.42 40.36
CA GLU A 4 36.31 -3.91 40.05
C GLU A 4 35.89 -4.33 38.63
N LYS A 5 34.81 -5.11 38.55
CA LYS A 5 34.09 -5.39 37.29
C LYS A 5 33.37 -4.10 36.86
N LYS A 6 33.82 -3.49 35.77
CA LYS A 6 33.04 -2.47 35.05
C LYS A 6 31.86 -3.15 34.36
N THR A 7 30.68 -2.81 34.79
CA THR A 7 29.42 -3.11 34.07
C THR A 7 29.32 -2.13 32.89
N ASN A 8 29.46 -2.65 31.67
CA ASN A 8 29.10 -1.93 30.45
C ASN A 8 27.57 -1.97 30.34
N THR A 9 26.96 -0.82 30.55
CA THR A 9 25.60 -0.54 30.09
C THR A 9 25.66 -0.35 28.56
N PRO A 10 24.79 -0.97 27.76
CA PRO A 10 24.75 -0.69 26.33
C PRO A 10 24.26 0.73 26.14
N GLU A 11 25.11 1.60 25.57
CA GLU A 11 24.69 2.86 24.98
C GLU A 11 23.67 2.53 23.88
N THR A 12 22.47 3.06 24.03
CA THR A 12 21.50 3.10 22.94
C THR A 12 22.12 3.94 21.83
N GLU A 13 22.56 3.30 20.75
CA GLU A 13 22.87 4.01 19.51
C GLU A 13 21.60 4.77 19.09
N GLU A 14 21.61 6.09 19.26
CA GLU A 14 20.69 6.98 18.58
C GLU A 14 20.90 6.72 17.07
N VAL A 15 19.95 6.05 16.45
CA VAL A 15 19.91 5.92 14.99
C VAL A 15 19.87 7.33 14.45
N ALA A 16 20.96 7.76 13.81
CA ALA A 16 21.04 9.07 13.16
C ALA A 16 19.89 9.16 12.15
N GLU A 17 18.87 9.96 12.49
CA GLU A 17 17.73 10.19 11.63
C GLU A 17 18.20 10.68 10.26
N SER A 18 17.88 9.92 9.22
CA SER A 18 18.19 10.28 7.83
C SER A 18 17.47 11.60 7.50
N ARG A 19 18.22 12.71 7.49
CA ARG A 19 17.71 14.01 7.06
C ARG A 19 17.58 14.01 5.55
N ASN A 20 16.36 14.23 5.04
CA ASN A 20 16.10 14.43 3.64
C ASN A 20 16.09 15.93 3.27
N PHE A 21 16.20 16.25 1.99
CA PHE A 21 16.28 17.63 1.53
C PHE A 21 15.02 18.47 1.80
N ILE A 22 13.83 17.83 1.89
CA ILE A 22 12.57 18.52 2.23
C ILE A 22 12.67 19.09 3.64
N LEU A 23 13.13 18.27 4.59
CA LEU A 23 13.29 18.69 5.98
C LEU A 23 14.32 19.83 6.10
N ASN A 24 15.40 19.79 5.31
CA ASN A 24 16.37 20.89 5.28
C ASN A 24 15.74 22.21 4.82
N PHE A 25 14.92 22.16 3.76
CA PHE A 25 14.18 23.35 3.30
C PHE A 25 13.19 23.87 4.33
N ILE A 26 12.48 22.98 5.01
CA ILE A 26 11.53 23.36 6.06
C ILE A 26 12.29 24.00 7.24
N ASP A 27 13.39 23.39 7.68
CA ASP A 27 14.23 23.91 8.76
C ASP A 27 14.75 25.34 8.44
N GLU A 28 15.19 25.58 7.19
CA GLU A 28 15.60 26.90 6.71
C GLU A 28 14.44 27.91 6.72
N ASP A 29 13.25 27.48 6.27
CA ASP A 29 12.09 28.34 6.13
C ASP A 29 11.46 28.76 7.47
N ILE A 30 11.54 27.90 8.49
CA ILE A 30 11.00 28.20 9.84
C ILE A 30 12.02 28.83 10.78
N ALA A 31 13.32 28.81 10.40
CA ALA A 31 14.40 29.43 11.19
C ALA A 31 14.24 30.95 11.26
N GLU A 32 15.07 31.59 12.10
CA GLU A 32 15.12 33.04 12.22
C GLU A 32 15.48 33.70 10.86
N GLY A 33 14.61 34.58 10.39
CA GLY A 33 14.72 35.22 9.08
C GLY A 33 14.19 34.41 7.91
N GLY A 34 13.72 33.19 8.13
CA GLY A 34 13.09 32.36 7.12
C GLY A 34 11.67 32.81 6.76
N GLN A 35 11.18 32.38 5.62
CA GLN A 35 9.87 32.79 5.07
C GLN A 35 8.70 32.45 6.00
N PHE A 36 8.79 31.37 6.76
CA PHE A 36 7.75 30.86 7.66
C PHE A 36 8.16 30.90 9.13
N GLN A 37 9.08 31.81 9.49
CA GLN A 37 9.52 31.99 10.87
C GLN A 37 8.34 32.15 11.83
N GLY A 38 8.26 31.27 12.85
CA GLY A 38 7.20 31.30 13.87
C GLY A 38 5.84 30.80 13.42
N MET A 39 5.72 30.31 12.19
CA MET A 39 4.50 29.68 11.69
C MET A 39 4.51 28.16 11.97
N THR A 40 3.32 27.61 12.11
CA THR A 40 3.12 26.15 12.16
C THR A 40 3.34 25.57 10.75
N VAL A 41 4.14 24.52 10.64
CA VAL A 41 4.30 23.78 9.39
C VAL A 41 2.96 23.19 8.99
N HIS A 42 2.51 23.49 7.79
CA HIS A 42 1.19 23.08 7.30
C HIS A 42 1.33 22.50 5.89
N THR A 43 1.07 21.23 5.76
CA THR A 43 1.11 20.47 4.51
C THR A 43 -0.31 20.05 4.09
N ARG A 44 -0.45 19.38 2.96
CA ARG A 44 -1.71 18.78 2.53
C ARG A 44 -1.47 17.59 1.62
N PHE A 45 -2.36 16.62 1.66
CA PHE A 45 -2.45 15.53 0.70
C PHE A 45 -3.70 15.74 -0.18
N PRO A 46 -3.54 16.01 -1.50
CA PRO A 46 -4.65 16.36 -2.40
C PRO A 46 -4.95 15.23 -3.40
N PRO A 47 -5.54 14.10 -3.01
CA PRO A 47 -5.84 13.03 -3.96
C PRO A 47 -7.00 13.40 -4.88
N GLU A 48 -6.94 13.00 -6.16
CA GLU A 48 -8.11 12.99 -7.03
C GLU A 48 -9.04 11.83 -6.67
N PRO A 49 -10.35 12.07 -6.40
CA PRO A 49 -11.30 11.02 -6.04
C PRO A 49 -11.78 10.22 -7.27
N ASN A 50 -10.87 9.67 -8.06
CA ASN A 50 -11.11 8.97 -9.32
C ASN A 50 -10.55 7.53 -9.33
N GLY A 51 -10.25 6.97 -8.17
CA GLY A 51 -9.74 5.61 -7.99
C GLY A 51 -9.22 5.36 -6.58
N TYR A 52 -8.96 4.10 -6.28
CA TYR A 52 -8.39 3.66 -5.01
C TYR A 52 -6.93 4.09 -4.85
N LEU A 53 -6.50 4.34 -3.62
CA LEU A 53 -5.09 4.56 -3.31
C LEU A 53 -4.28 3.28 -3.54
N HIS A 54 -3.03 3.45 -3.92
CA HIS A 54 -2.06 2.35 -4.09
C HIS A 54 -0.75 2.67 -3.37
N ILE A 55 0.16 1.71 -3.33
CA ILE A 55 1.45 1.84 -2.61
C ILE A 55 2.24 3.10 -3.01
N GLY A 56 2.11 3.59 -4.24
CA GLY A 56 2.74 4.84 -4.68
C GLY A 56 2.23 6.07 -3.92
N HIS A 57 0.96 6.09 -3.52
CA HIS A 57 0.39 7.17 -2.71
C HIS A 57 0.88 7.11 -1.25
N CYS A 58 1.25 5.93 -0.75
CA CYS A 58 1.77 5.79 0.62
C CYS A 58 3.03 6.60 0.85
N LYS A 59 3.91 6.68 -0.16
CA LYS A 59 5.11 7.54 -0.09
C LYS A 59 4.73 9.01 0.07
N ALA A 60 3.77 9.50 -0.72
CA ALA A 60 3.29 10.87 -0.61
C ALA A 60 2.60 11.13 0.74
N LEU A 61 1.73 10.21 1.19
CA LEU A 61 1.10 10.29 2.51
C LEU A 61 2.13 10.34 3.65
N THR A 62 3.15 9.49 3.60
CA THR A 62 4.23 9.48 4.60
C THR A 62 5.04 10.77 4.56
N ILE A 63 5.22 11.39 3.39
CA ILE A 63 5.90 12.68 3.26
C ILE A 63 5.01 13.82 3.78
N ASP A 64 3.75 13.90 3.35
CA ASP A 64 2.84 15.00 3.71
C ASP A 64 2.44 14.95 5.19
N PHE A 65 1.85 13.85 5.64
CA PHE A 65 1.43 13.66 7.04
C PHE A 65 2.62 13.47 7.96
N GLY A 66 3.63 12.67 7.58
CA GLY A 66 4.81 12.44 8.41
C GLY A 66 5.65 13.71 8.61
N THR A 67 5.71 14.61 7.62
CA THR A 67 6.31 15.94 7.81
C THR A 67 5.52 16.76 8.84
N ALA A 68 4.20 16.79 8.74
CA ALA A 68 3.36 17.47 9.73
C ALA A 68 3.56 16.89 11.13
N GLU A 69 3.50 15.57 11.28
CA GLU A 69 3.76 14.88 12.57
C GLU A 69 5.11 15.28 13.17
N ARG A 70 6.17 15.28 12.35
CA ARG A 70 7.55 15.60 12.78
C ARG A 70 7.70 17.01 13.34
N TYR A 71 7.03 17.98 12.73
CA TYR A 71 7.10 19.39 13.15
C TYR A 71 5.97 19.80 14.10
N ASN A 72 5.19 18.86 14.65
CA ASN A 72 3.98 19.13 15.41
C ASN A 72 3.05 20.12 14.66
N GLY A 73 2.99 19.95 13.36
CA GLY A 73 2.27 20.79 12.42
C GLY A 73 0.91 20.20 12.05
N LEU A 74 0.41 20.64 10.91
CA LEU A 74 -0.92 20.27 10.39
C LEU A 74 -0.80 19.66 9.00
N CYS A 75 -1.69 18.72 8.67
CA CYS A 75 -1.85 18.22 7.32
C CYS A 75 -3.33 18.21 6.96
N ASN A 76 -3.69 18.81 5.82
CA ASN A 76 -5.05 18.79 5.30
C ASN A 76 -5.26 17.60 4.36
N LEU A 77 -6.46 17.05 4.36
CA LEU A 77 -6.94 16.18 3.29
C LEU A 77 -7.85 17.01 2.38
N ARG A 78 -7.41 17.28 1.14
CA ARG A 78 -8.20 18.00 0.15
C ARG A 78 -8.46 17.12 -1.05
N MET A 79 -9.70 16.74 -1.29
CA MET A 79 -10.07 16.07 -2.54
C MET A 79 -9.90 17.03 -3.70
N ASP A 80 -9.00 16.72 -4.63
CA ASP A 80 -8.84 17.47 -5.86
C ASP A 80 -9.94 17.06 -6.86
N ASP A 81 -11.10 17.65 -6.68
CA ASP A 81 -12.30 17.44 -7.49
C ASP A 81 -12.55 18.60 -8.47
N THR A 82 -11.49 19.22 -8.96
CA THR A 82 -11.59 20.32 -9.93
C THR A 82 -12.04 19.89 -11.33
N ASN A 83 -11.88 18.60 -11.67
CA ASN A 83 -12.27 18.06 -12.97
C ASN A 83 -13.57 17.24 -12.85
N PRO A 84 -14.70 17.66 -13.47
CA PRO A 84 -16.01 17.02 -13.29
C PRO A 84 -16.15 15.62 -13.90
N THR A 85 -15.13 15.09 -14.59
CA THR A 85 -15.31 13.98 -15.53
C THR A 85 -15.24 12.57 -14.94
N LYS A 86 -14.83 12.36 -13.67
CA LYS A 86 -14.50 10.99 -13.21
C LYS A 86 -14.57 10.77 -11.69
N GLU A 87 -15.37 11.51 -10.97
CA GLU A 87 -15.36 11.50 -9.52
C GLU A 87 -16.55 10.71 -8.97
N ASP A 88 -16.28 9.85 -7.97
CA ASP A 88 -17.27 9.01 -7.32
C ASP A 88 -17.10 9.09 -5.79
N GLU A 89 -18.22 9.16 -5.07
CA GLU A 89 -18.27 9.21 -3.61
C GLU A 89 -17.66 7.94 -2.99
N GLU A 90 -17.75 6.80 -3.67
CA GLU A 90 -17.12 5.54 -3.26
C GLU A 90 -15.60 5.71 -3.09
N PHE A 91 -14.94 6.40 -4.01
CA PHE A 91 -13.49 6.64 -3.92
C PHE A 91 -13.12 7.59 -2.78
N VAL A 92 -13.96 8.58 -2.50
CA VAL A 92 -13.74 9.50 -1.36
C VAL A 92 -13.70 8.73 -0.05
N GLU A 93 -14.69 7.87 0.20
CA GLU A 93 -14.76 7.08 1.43
C GLU A 93 -13.62 6.03 1.51
N ALA A 94 -13.29 5.39 0.39
CA ALA A 94 -12.15 4.47 0.33
C ALA A 94 -10.81 5.16 0.65
N ILE A 95 -10.59 6.37 0.12
CA ILE A 95 -9.40 7.18 0.40
C ILE A 95 -9.31 7.53 1.90
N LYS A 96 -10.40 7.99 2.50
CA LYS A 96 -10.46 8.28 3.93
C LYS A 96 -10.13 7.05 4.79
N GLN A 97 -10.75 5.91 4.46
CA GLN A 97 -10.52 4.65 5.16
C GLN A 97 -9.05 4.22 5.07
N ASP A 98 -8.44 4.31 3.90
CA ASP A 98 -7.05 3.92 3.69
C ASP A 98 -6.07 4.82 4.45
N ILE A 99 -6.32 6.14 4.50
CA ILE A 99 -5.48 7.09 5.24
C ILE A 99 -5.57 6.81 6.75
N HIS A 100 -6.77 6.62 7.30
CA HIS A 100 -6.95 6.25 8.71
C HIS A 100 -6.33 4.89 9.03
N TRP A 101 -6.47 3.90 8.13
CA TRP A 101 -5.84 2.60 8.31
C TRP A 101 -4.31 2.70 8.38
N LEU A 102 -3.68 3.61 7.62
CA LEU A 102 -2.24 3.88 7.70
C LEU A 102 -1.85 4.60 9.00
N GLY A 103 -2.82 5.02 9.82
CA GLY A 103 -2.58 5.70 11.09
C GLY A 103 -2.43 7.21 10.96
N PHE A 104 -2.81 7.81 9.83
CA PHE A 104 -2.84 9.25 9.63
C PHE A 104 -4.22 9.82 9.89
N ASP A 105 -4.27 11.06 10.39
CA ASP A 105 -5.51 11.76 10.69
C ASP A 105 -5.38 13.24 10.29
N TRP A 106 -6.39 13.72 9.59
CA TRP A 106 -6.52 15.14 9.21
C TRP A 106 -7.38 15.94 10.21
N GLY A 107 -8.02 15.30 11.20
CA GLY A 107 -8.95 15.94 12.13
C GLY A 107 -10.17 16.52 11.41
N ASP A 108 -10.42 17.81 11.62
CA ASP A 108 -11.50 18.57 10.96
C ASP A 108 -11.08 19.25 9.65
N ARG A 109 -9.83 19.04 9.20
CA ARG A 109 -9.24 19.68 8.01
C ARG A 109 -9.46 18.86 6.74
N PHE A 110 -10.74 18.60 6.44
CA PHE A 110 -11.18 17.92 5.22
C PHE A 110 -11.83 18.92 4.27
N PHE A 111 -11.33 19.02 3.05
CA PHE A 111 -11.75 20.01 2.06
C PHE A 111 -11.97 19.37 0.69
N TYR A 112 -12.72 20.08 -0.15
CA TYR A 112 -12.84 19.78 -1.57
C TYR A 112 -12.37 20.98 -2.40
N GLY A 113 -11.64 20.73 -3.48
CA GLY A 113 -11.23 21.76 -4.42
C GLY A 113 -12.41 22.54 -5.00
N SER A 114 -13.54 21.85 -5.24
CA SER A 114 -14.77 22.45 -5.74
C SER A 114 -15.43 23.46 -4.79
N ASP A 115 -15.08 23.48 -3.50
CA ASP A 115 -15.58 24.47 -2.55
C ASP A 115 -14.99 25.87 -2.82
N TYR A 116 -13.86 25.93 -3.51
CA TYR A 116 -13.15 27.17 -3.83
C TYR A 116 -13.46 27.77 -5.22
N PHE A 117 -14.33 27.17 -6.02
CA PHE A 117 -14.61 27.63 -7.39
C PHE A 117 -15.03 29.09 -7.51
N GLU A 118 -15.77 29.64 -6.54
CA GLU A 118 -16.11 31.09 -6.54
C GLU A 118 -14.86 31.95 -6.32
N GLU A 119 -13.96 31.52 -5.47
CA GLU A 119 -12.72 32.25 -5.21
C GLU A 119 -11.75 32.11 -6.40
N ASP A 120 -11.60 30.91 -6.98
CA ASP A 120 -10.83 30.70 -8.20
C ASP A 120 -11.33 31.63 -9.32
N TYR A 121 -12.66 31.74 -9.50
CA TYR A 121 -13.28 32.65 -10.46
C TYR A 121 -12.99 34.13 -10.14
N ARG A 122 -13.08 34.51 -8.87
CA ARG A 122 -12.76 35.86 -8.41
C ARG A 122 -11.33 36.27 -8.72
N GLN A 123 -10.38 35.37 -8.48
CA GLN A 123 -8.98 35.59 -8.77
C GLN A 123 -8.70 35.64 -10.29
N ALA A 124 -9.39 34.85 -11.09
CA ALA A 124 -9.32 34.93 -12.55
C ALA A 124 -9.80 36.27 -13.08
N VAL A 125 -10.93 36.77 -12.57
CA VAL A 125 -11.46 38.13 -12.91
C VAL A 125 -10.46 39.21 -12.49
N LEU A 126 -9.80 39.06 -11.33
CA LEU A 126 -8.77 39.98 -10.88
C LEU A 126 -7.58 40.02 -11.84
N LEU A 127 -7.09 38.88 -12.31
CA LEU A 127 -6.01 38.81 -13.29
C LEU A 127 -6.38 39.49 -14.60
N ILE A 128 -7.63 39.34 -15.09
CA ILE A 128 -8.10 40.04 -16.29
C ILE A 128 -8.07 41.57 -16.04
N LYS A 129 -8.58 42.07 -14.90
CA LYS A 129 -8.56 43.47 -14.53
C LYS A 129 -7.15 44.05 -14.44
N LYS A 130 -6.19 43.29 -14.00
CA LYS A 130 -4.76 43.65 -13.97
C LYS A 130 -4.09 43.59 -15.37
N GLY A 131 -4.80 43.15 -16.42
CA GLY A 131 -4.22 42.92 -17.74
C GLY A 131 -3.27 41.71 -17.82
N LEU A 132 -3.37 40.78 -16.85
CA LEU A 132 -2.54 39.57 -16.71
C LEU A 132 -3.24 38.30 -17.17
N ALA A 133 -4.47 38.42 -17.70
CA ALA A 133 -5.18 37.31 -18.33
C ALA A 133 -6.07 37.82 -19.46
N TYR A 134 -6.35 37.00 -20.44
CA TYR A 134 -7.18 37.32 -21.59
C TYR A 134 -7.97 36.11 -22.08
N VAL A 135 -9.15 36.34 -22.67
CA VAL A 135 -9.93 35.27 -23.31
C VAL A 135 -9.38 34.98 -24.69
N CYS A 136 -9.09 33.73 -24.97
CA CYS A 136 -8.55 33.22 -26.21
C CYS A 136 -9.58 32.35 -26.92
N GLN A 137 -9.81 32.58 -28.22
CA GLN A 137 -10.79 31.87 -29.06
C GLN A 137 -10.12 30.83 -29.99
N LEU A 138 -8.86 30.49 -29.75
CA LEU A 138 -8.22 29.38 -30.47
C LEU A 138 -8.87 28.05 -30.07
N THR A 139 -9.22 27.26 -31.09
CA THR A 139 -9.59 25.86 -30.89
C THR A 139 -8.40 25.06 -30.36
N PRO A 140 -8.62 23.85 -29.78
CA PRO A 140 -7.53 23.00 -29.32
C PRO A 140 -6.49 22.70 -30.41
N GLU A 141 -6.91 22.52 -31.64
CA GLU A 141 -6.05 22.26 -32.81
C GLU A 141 -5.22 23.50 -33.17
N GLU A 142 -5.87 24.67 -33.22
CA GLU A 142 -5.18 25.95 -33.47
C GLU A 142 -4.22 26.30 -32.34
N PHE A 143 -4.61 26.05 -31.08
CA PHE A 143 -3.73 26.23 -29.93
C PHE A 143 -2.47 25.38 -30.04
N LYS A 144 -2.62 24.09 -30.41
CA LYS A 144 -1.51 23.18 -30.63
C LYS A 144 -0.60 23.63 -31.77
N ALA A 145 -1.18 24.10 -32.88
CA ALA A 145 -0.43 24.60 -34.03
C ALA A 145 0.36 25.89 -33.71
N ASN A 146 -0.17 26.74 -32.81
CA ASN A 146 0.42 28.02 -32.44
C ASN A 146 1.31 27.96 -31.18
N ARG A 147 1.55 26.76 -30.62
CA ARG A 147 2.34 26.56 -29.39
C ARG A 147 3.81 26.96 -29.52
N GLY A 148 4.31 27.05 -30.76
CA GLY A 148 5.74 27.22 -31.03
C GLY A 148 6.54 25.94 -30.72
N ASP A 149 7.88 26.09 -30.75
CA ASP A 149 8.81 25.01 -30.46
C ASP A 149 10.04 25.55 -29.70
N ILE A 150 11.03 24.73 -29.44
CA ILE A 150 12.28 25.17 -28.81
C ILE A 150 12.92 26.27 -29.67
N GLY A 151 13.08 27.46 -29.09
CA GLY A 151 13.59 28.62 -29.80
C GLY A 151 12.59 29.32 -30.75
N ILE A 152 11.37 28.81 -30.88
CA ILE A 152 10.30 29.42 -31.69
C ILE A 152 9.18 29.84 -30.72
N PRO A 153 8.90 31.14 -30.56
CA PRO A 153 7.84 31.64 -29.71
C PRO A 153 6.46 31.10 -30.10
N ALA A 154 5.58 30.95 -29.11
CA ALA A 154 4.18 30.73 -29.35
C ALA A 154 3.52 32.00 -29.95
N VAL A 155 2.37 31.81 -30.60
CA VAL A 155 1.57 32.93 -31.19
C VAL A 155 0.19 32.89 -30.57
N SER A 156 -0.29 34.08 -30.13
CA SER A 156 -1.65 34.23 -29.65
C SER A 156 -2.26 35.50 -30.22
N PRO A 157 -3.18 35.41 -31.19
CA PRO A 157 -3.77 36.57 -31.84
C PRO A 157 -4.70 37.36 -30.90
N TYR A 158 -5.12 36.77 -29.80
CA TYR A 158 -6.03 37.38 -28.82
C TYR A 158 -5.32 37.99 -27.59
N ARG A 159 -3.98 37.97 -27.58
CA ARG A 159 -3.18 38.37 -26.40
C ARG A 159 -3.40 39.83 -25.99
N ASP A 160 -3.66 40.68 -26.96
CA ASP A 160 -3.86 42.13 -26.75
C ASP A 160 -5.35 42.53 -26.79
N ARG A 161 -6.25 41.58 -26.56
CA ARG A 161 -7.68 41.84 -26.42
C ARG A 161 -7.93 42.86 -25.28
N PRO A 162 -8.82 43.86 -25.47
CA PRO A 162 -9.17 44.81 -24.43
C PRO A 162 -9.66 44.09 -23.15
N ILE A 163 -9.32 44.68 -21.99
CA ILE A 163 -9.69 44.12 -20.67
C ILE A 163 -11.20 43.96 -20.56
N GLU A 164 -11.97 45.00 -20.97
CA GLU A 164 -13.44 45.02 -20.91
C GLU A 164 -14.06 43.90 -21.77
N GLU A 165 -13.49 43.63 -22.94
CA GLU A 165 -13.94 42.55 -23.81
C GLU A 165 -13.65 41.18 -23.19
N SER A 166 -12.47 40.99 -22.59
CA SER A 166 -12.13 39.77 -21.90
C SER A 166 -13.01 39.53 -20.65
N LEU A 167 -13.36 40.56 -19.91
CA LEU A 167 -14.29 40.49 -18.78
C LEU A 167 -15.70 40.10 -19.24
N ASP A 168 -16.22 40.71 -20.30
CA ASP A 168 -17.53 40.37 -20.87
C ASP A 168 -17.56 38.90 -21.33
N LEU A 169 -16.59 38.51 -22.14
CA LEU A 169 -16.51 37.14 -22.66
C LEU A 169 -16.36 36.10 -21.53
N PHE A 170 -15.55 36.37 -20.50
CA PHE A 170 -15.37 35.42 -19.39
C PHE A 170 -16.64 35.28 -18.55
N ALA A 171 -17.40 36.39 -18.35
CA ALA A 171 -18.70 36.34 -17.70
C ALA A 171 -19.71 35.51 -18.50
N ARG A 172 -19.72 35.66 -19.83
CA ARG A 172 -20.59 34.90 -20.75
C ARG A 172 -20.17 33.43 -20.86
N MET A 173 -18.85 33.11 -20.77
CA MET A 173 -18.37 31.75 -20.62
C MET A 173 -18.98 31.08 -19.37
N ARG A 174 -18.97 31.79 -18.23
CA ARG A 174 -19.61 31.32 -16.98
C ARG A 174 -21.12 31.16 -17.13
N ALA A 175 -21.77 32.04 -17.88
CA ALA A 175 -23.21 31.98 -18.16
C ALA A 175 -23.61 30.80 -19.09
N GLY A 176 -22.64 30.08 -19.68
CA GLY A 176 -22.91 28.95 -20.52
C GLY A 176 -23.26 29.27 -21.97
N GLU A 177 -22.95 30.46 -22.45
CA GLU A 177 -23.30 30.87 -23.81
C GLU A 177 -22.48 30.20 -24.91
N PHE A 178 -21.33 29.59 -24.56
CA PHE A 178 -20.40 29.03 -25.54
C PHE A 178 -20.23 27.53 -25.35
N PRO A 179 -20.09 26.74 -26.45
CA PRO A 179 -19.85 25.30 -26.37
C PRO A 179 -18.45 24.97 -25.88
N ASN A 180 -18.23 23.70 -25.52
CA ASN A 180 -16.93 23.18 -25.17
C ASN A 180 -15.90 23.45 -26.27
N GLY A 181 -14.70 23.87 -25.89
CA GLY A 181 -13.61 24.16 -26.82
C GLY A 181 -13.68 25.50 -27.57
N ALA A 182 -14.77 26.29 -27.43
CA ALA A 182 -14.91 27.56 -28.13
C ALA A 182 -13.95 28.63 -27.63
N MET A 183 -13.66 28.63 -26.33
CA MET A 183 -12.80 29.63 -25.69
C MET A 183 -12.10 29.06 -24.47
N THR A 184 -10.98 29.68 -24.11
CA THR A 184 -10.25 29.48 -22.87
C THR A 184 -9.85 30.82 -22.28
N LEU A 185 -9.61 30.85 -20.95
CA LEU A 185 -8.91 31.98 -20.33
C LEU A 185 -7.43 31.60 -20.22
N ARG A 186 -6.55 32.49 -20.68
CA ARG A 186 -5.10 32.31 -20.64
C ARG A 186 -4.44 33.35 -19.76
N ALA A 187 -3.45 32.94 -18.96
CA ALA A 187 -2.56 33.90 -18.29
C ALA A 187 -1.67 34.60 -19.31
N LYS A 188 -1.39 35.87 -19.12
CA LYS A 188 -0.53 36.69 -19.98
C LYS A 188 0.87 36.77 -19.36
N ILE A 189 1.77 35.84 -19.75
CA ILE A 189 3.11 35.71 -19.18
C ILE A 189 4.19 35.98 -20.22
N ASP A 190 4.66 34.94 -20.92
CA ASP A 190 5.76 35.07 -21.91
C ASP A 190 5.65 34.00 -23.00
N LEU A 191 5.26 34.41 -24.21
CA LEU A 191 5.14 33.50 -25.36
C LEU A 191 6.48 32.93 -25.85
N ALA A 192 7.60 33.53 -25.46
CA ALA A 192 8.95 33.10 -25.86
C ALA A 192 9.66 32.25 -24.77
N SER A 193 9.00 32.00 -23.65
CA SER A 193 9.59 31.24 -22.56
C SER A 193 10.14 29.89 -23.02
N GLY A 194 11.30 29.48 -22.52
CA GLY A 194 11.85 28.13 -22.69
C GLY A 194 11.01 27.07 -22.00
N ASN A 195 10.27 27.45 -20.96
CA ASN A 195 9.30 26.59 -20.28
C ASN A 195 7.92 26.74 -20.93
N PHE A 196 7.44 25.66 -21.56
CA PHE A 196 6.14 25.68 -22.24
C PHE A 196 4.95 25.98 -21.30
N ASN A 197 5.07 25.65 -20.01
CA ASN A 197 4.04 25.96 -19.02
C ASN A 197 3.92 27.48 -18.73
N MET A 198 4.89 28.29 -19.17
CA MET A 198 4.90 29.75 -19.00
C MET A 198 4.48 30.48 -20.29
N ARG A 199 4.21 29.77 -21.40
CA ARG A 199 3.82 30.36 -22.69
C ARG A 199 2.33 30.68 -22.72
N ASP A 200 1.90 31.66 -21.94
CA ASP A 200 0.51 32.06 -21.78
C ASP A 200 -0.40 30.83 -21.59
N PRO A 201 -0.25 30.11 -20.46
CA PRO A 201 -0.98 28.86 -20.22
C PRO A 201 -2.48 29.08 -20.09
N VAL A 202 -3.26 28.06 -20.43
CA VAL A 202 -4.71 28.03 -20.15
C VAL A 202 -4.91 27.89 -18.65
N ILE A 203 -5.72 28.77 -18.06
CA ILE A 203 -6.08 28.75 -16.63
C ILE A 203 -7.56 28.42 -16.39
N TYR A 204 -8.44 28.60 -17.39
CA TYR A 204 -9.84 28.16 -17.37
C TYR A 204 -10.27 27.59 -18.72
N ARG A 205 -11.13 26.57 -18.67
CA ARG A 205 -11.75 25.94 -19.85
C ARG A 205 -13.26 25.83 -19.71
N ILE A 206 -13.97 25.74 -20.84
CA ILE A 206 -15.40 25.45 -20.88
C ILE A 206 -15.58 23.93 -20.87
N ASN A 207 -16.43 23.44 -19.97
CA ASN A 207 -16.84 22.04 -19.90
C ASN A 207 -18.26 21.91 -19.36
N HIS A 208 -19.23 21.60 -20.25
CA HIS A 208 -20.64 21.45 -19.91
C HIS A 208 -20.93 20.05 -19.32
N MET A 209 -20.18 19.64 -18.29
CA MET A 209 -20.43 18.43 -17.55
C MET A 209 -20.95 18.75 -16.15
N SER A 210 -21.89 17.93 -15.66
CA SER A 210 -22.34 18.00 -14.28
C SER A 210 -21.21 17.58 -13.34
N HIS A 211 -20.97 18.38 -12.32
CA HIS A 211 -19.99 18.10 -11.29
C HIS A 211 -20.65 17.29 -10.15
N HIS A 212 -19.97 16.29 -9.59
CA HIS A 212 -20.55 15.39 -8.58
C HIS A 212 -21.09 16.13 -7.33
N ARG A 213 -20.48 17.25 -6.93
CA ARG A 213 -20.92 18.07 -5.78
C ARG A 213 -21.62 19.37 -6.18
N GLN A 214 -21.14 20.04 -7.22
CA GLN A 214 -21.65 21.36 -7.64
C GLN A 214 -22.80 21.25 -8.65
N GLY A 215 -23.11 20.04 -9.15
CA GLY A 215 -24.13 19.84 -10.16
C GLY A 215 -23.85 20.63 -11.43
N ASN A 216 -24.86 21.35 -11.92
CA ASN A 216 -24.78 22.18 -13.14
C ASN A 216 -24.53 23.67 -12.84
N LYS A 217 -24.07 24.02 -11.64
CA LYS A 217 -23.78 25.41 -11.26
C LYS A 217 -22.67 26.03 -12.10
N TRP A 218 -21.71 25.20 -12.54
CA TRP A 218 -20.55 25.60 -13.31
C TRP A 218 -20.53 24.94 -14.68
N CYS A 219 -20.05 25.67 -15.68
CA CYS A 219 -19.74 25.15 -17.01
C CYS A 219 -18.35 25.62 -17.48
N ILE A 220 -17.62 26.34 -16.61
CA ILE A 220 -16.21 26.63 -16.75
C ILE A 220 -15.48 26.12 -15.52
N TYR A 221 -14.28 25.60 -15.71
CA TYR A 221 -13.49 24.98 -14.64
C TYR A 221 -12.07 25.49 -14.70
N PRO A 222 -11.46 25.79 -13.52
CA PRO A 222 -10.05 26.15 -13.46
C PRO A 222 -9.18 24.96 -13.87
N MET A 223 -8.03 25.26 -14.45
CA MET A 223 -6.98 24.26 -14.64
C MET A 223 -6.24 24.02 -13.34
N TYR A 224 -5.70 22.82 -13.17
CA TYR A 224 -4.92 22.41 -11.98
C TYR A 224 -3.89 23.46 -11.56
N ASP A 225 -3.07 23.94 -12.50
CA ASP A 225 -1.99 24.89 -12.23
C ASP A 225 -2.47 26.27 -11.74
N PHE A 226 -3.73 26.59 -11.92
CA PHE A 226 -4.34 27.81 -11.42
C PHE A 226 -5.07 27.61 -10.09
N ALA A 227 -5.88 26.56 -9.97
CA ALA A 227 -6.65 26.28 -8.77
C ALA A 227 -5.76 25.86 -7.58
N HIS A 228 -4.78 25.03 -7.83
CA HIS A 228 -3.93 24.43 -6.79
C HIS A 228 -3.18 25.47 -5.93
N PRO A 229 -2.43 26.44 -6.47
CA PRO A 229 -1.79 27.47 -5.66
C PRO A 229 -2.78 28.35 -4.88
N ILE A 230 -3.95 28.67 -5.46
CA ILE A 230 -4.99 29.46 -4.80
C ILE A 230 -5.52 28.69 -3.58
N GLN A 231 -5.87 27.44 -3.76
CA GLN A 231 -6.40 26.59 -2.70
C GLN A 231 -5.37 26.33 -1.59
N ASP A 232 -4.10 26.12 -1.93
CA ASP A 232 -3.02 26.00 -0.94
C ASP A 232 -2.93 27.28 -0.09
N ALA A 233 -2.98 28.44 -0.72
CA ALA A 233 -2.91 29.73 -0.01
C ALA A 233 -4.13 30.00 0.87
N LEU A 234 -5.34 29.64 0.40
CA LEU A 234 -6.58 29.80 1.17
C LEU A 234 -6.64 28.91 2.41
N GLU A 235 -6.05 27.71 2.31
CA GLU A 235 -5.94 26.78 3.43
C GLU A 235 -4.77 27.10 4.38
N GLY A 236 -3.95 28.09 4.09
CA GLY A 236 -2.80 28.47 4.92
C GLY A 236 -1.65 27.46 4.86
N ILE A 237 -1.54 26.70 3.77
CA ILE A 237 -0.43 25.77 3.55
C ILE A 237 0.89 26.54 3.54
N THR A 238 1.89 26.05 4.25
CA THR A 238 3.25 26.60 4.22
C THR A 238 4.09 25.88 3.17
N HIS A 239 4.05 24.57 3.16
CA HIS A 239 4.86 23.73 2.27
C HIS A 239 3.96 22.82 1.44
N SER A 240 3.91 23.11 0.14
CA SER A 240 3.18 22.35 -0.88
C SER A 240 4.08 21.26 -1.43
N LEU A 241 4.01 20.05 -0.85
CA LEU A 241 4.85 18.93 -1.24
C LEU A 241 4.20 18.18 -2.40
N CYS A 242 4.92 18.02 -3.50
CA CYS A 242 4.39 17.53 -4.77
C CYS A 242 5.32 16.48 -5.41
N SER A 243 4.82 15.75 -6.39
CA SER A 243 5.67 14.86 -7.20
C SER A 243 6.47 15.64 -8.24
N LEU A 244 7.64 15.12 -8.66
CA LEU A 244 8.52 15.73 -9.67
C LEU A 244 7.84 16.04 -11.02
N GLU A 245 6.69 15.44 -11.29
CA GLU A 245 5.94 15.70 -12.53
C GLU A 245 5.52 17.17 -12.68
N VAL A 246 5.32 17.85 -11.55
CA VAL A 246 4.94 19.27 -11.54
C VAL A 246 6.12 20.22 -11.33
N GLU A 247 7.37 19.73 -11.35
CA GLU A 247 8.55 20.59 -11.19
C GLU A 247 8.61 21.70 -12.25
N ALA A 248 8.33 21.36 -13.52
CA ALA A 248 8.27 22.34 -14.61
C ALA A 248 7.07 23.31 -14.49
N HIS A 249 6.09 22.99 -13.66
CA HIS A 249 4.92 23.83 -13.37
C HIS A 249 5.15 24.81 -12.21
N ARG A 250 6.15 24.60 -11.35
CA ARG A 250 6.45 25.46 -10.19
C ARG A 250 6.61 26.95 -10.55
N PRO A 251 7.23 27.38 -11.68
CA PRO A 251 7.23 28.78 -12.06
C PRO A 251 5.83 29.38 -12.24
N LEU A 252 4.89 28.60 -12.78
CA LEU A 252 3.49 29.02 -12.91
C LEU A 252 2.79 29.07 -11.55
N TYR A 253 3.02 28.09 -10.68
CA TYR A 253 2.55 28.12 -9.28
C TYR A 253 2.97 29.41 -8.58
N ASN A 254 4.26 29.76 -8.64
CA ASN A 254 4.79 30.97 -8.03
C ASN A 254 4.21 32.22 -8.66
N TRP A 255 4.03 32.24 -9.99
CA TRP A 255 3.42 33.36 -10.70
C TRP A 255 1.98 33.61 -10.23
N VAL A 256 1.18 32.56 -10.02
CA VAL A 256 -0.19 32.68 -9.49
C VAL A 256 -0.18 33.26 -8.07
N ILE A 257 0.69 32.73 -7.19
CA ILE A 257 0.83 33.22 -5.81
C ILE A 257 1.22 34.70 -5.78
N GLU A 258 2.10 35.15 -6.68
CA GLU A 258 2.59 36.52 -6.73
C GLU A 258 1.56 37.52 -7.27
N HIS A 259 0.71 37.12 -8.23
CA HIS A 259 -0.16 38.03 -8.96
C HIS A 259 -1.62 38.01 -8.49
N CYS A 260 -2.06 36.93 -7.84
CA CYS A 260 -3.36 36.88 -7.17
C CYS A 260 -3.30 37.53 -5.79
N GLU A 261 -4.50 37.91 -5.27
CA GLU A 261 -4.62 38.47 -3.92
C GLU A 261 -4.98 37.36 -2.92
N LEU A 262 -3.96 36.75 -2.36
CA LEU A 262 -4.06 35.56 -1.53
C LEU A 262 -3.57 35.81 -0.11
N PRO A 263 -4.14 35.11 0.92
CA PRO A 263 -3.79 35.32 2.32
C PRO A 263 -2.45 34.72 2.73
N ALA A 264 -1.90 33.78 1.94
CA ALA A 264 -0.65 33.09 2.23
C ALA A 264 0.19 32.90 0.95
N HIS A 265 1.48 32.62 1.14
CA HIS A 265 2.43 32.42 0.05
C HIS A 265 3.15 31.07 0.24
N PRO A 266 2.49 29.93 -0.08
CA PRO A 266 3.08 28.60 0.08
C PRO A 266 4.32 28.41 -0.76
N ARG A 267 5.24 27.53 -0.28
CA ARG A 267 6.42 27.09 -1.04
C ARG A 267 6.19 25.71 -1.61
N GLN A 268 6.22 25.55 -2.94
CA GLN A 268 6.15 24.25 -3.59
C GLN A 268 7.53 23.57 -3.60
N ILE A 269 7.57 22.29 -3.19
CA ILE A 269 8.77 21.43 -3.16
C ILE A 269 8.41 20.10 -3.79
N GLU A 270 9.22 19.60 -4.72
CA GLU A 270 8.96 18.36 -5.44
C GLU A 270 9.89 17.23 -5.00
N PHE A 271 9.34 16.01 -5.01
CA PHE A 271 10.05 14.76 -4.71
C PHE A 271 9.73 13.67 -5.75
N ALA A 272 10.66 12.72 -5.89
CA ALA A 272 10.50 11.61 -6.83
C ALA A 272 9.39 10.65 -6.37
N ARG A 273 8.57 10.20 -7.33
CA ARG A 273 7.58 9.16 -7.10
C ARG A 273 8.23 7.85 -6.64
N LEU A 274 7.44 6.99 -6.02
CA LEU A 274 7.79 5.60 -5.81
C LEU A 274 7.71 4.84 -7.14
N GLY A 275 8.84 4.30 -7.58
CA GLY A 275 8.90 3.20 -8.53
C GLY A 275 9.09 1.89 -7.77
N ILE A 276 8.38 0.85 -8.13
CA ILE A 276 8.53 -0.49 -7.58
C ILE A 276 8.45 -1.52 -8.71
N ASP A 277 9.34 -2.50 -8.69
CA ASP A 277 9.37 -3.52 -9.72
C ASP A 277 8.17 -4.48 -9.66
N HIS A 278 8.00 -5.33 -10.65
CA HIS A 278 6.89 -6.29 -10.77
C HIS A 278 5.49 -5.68 -10.59
N THR A 279 5.35 -4.35 -10.75
CA THR A 279 4.13 -3.62 -10.39
C THR A 279 3.76 -2.59 -11.44
N VAL A 280 2.46 -2.46 -11.70
CA VAL A 280 1.86 -1.38 -12.49
C VAL A 280 1.07 -0.47 -11.56
N MET A 281 1.34 0.85 -11.61
CA MET A 281 0.65 1.85 -10.77
C MET A 281 -0.23 2.83 -11.58
N SER A 282 -0.27 2.70 -12.90
CA SER A 282 -1.13 3.50 -13.77
C SER A 282 -2.61 3.17 -13.51
N LYS A 283 -3.39 4.15 -13.03
CA LYS A 283 -4.84 3.99 -12.77
C LYS A 283 -5.60 3.40 -13.97
N ARG A 284 -5.27 3.84 -15.19
CA ARG A 284 -5.88 3.31 -16.42
C ARG A 284 -5.60 1.82 -16.61
N LYS A 285 -4.38 1.39 -16.35
CA LYS A 285 -3.99 -0.03 -16.49
C LYS A 285 -4.59 -0.87 -15.37
N LEU A 286 -4.59 -0.37 -14.12
CA LEU A 286 -5.24 -1.05 -13.00
C LEU A 286 -6.74 -1.21 -13.23
N ARG A 287 -7.42 -0.19 -13.74
CA ARG A 287 -8.84 -0.26 -14.11
C ARG A 287 -9.08 -1.34 -15.17
N LYS A 288 -8.24 -1.41 -16.20
CA LYS A 288 -8.32 -2.45 -17.23
C LYS A 288 -8.21 -3.86 -16.66
N LEU A 289 -7.31 -4.09 -15.69
CA LEU A 289 -7.20 -5.39 -15.01
C LEU A 289 -8.51 -5.79 -14.30
N VAL A 290 -9.19 -4.84 -13.69
CA VAL A 290 -10.47 -5.08 -13.01
C VAL A 290 -11.62 -5.26 -14.00
N GLU A 291 -11.78 -4.36 -14.97
CA GLU A 291 -12.89 -4.37 -15.94
C GLU A 291 -12.84 -5.60 -16.87
N GLU A 292 -11.65 -6.06 -17.23
CA GLU A 292 -11.43 -7.24 -18.08
C GLU A 292 -11.28 -8.55 -17.27
N ASN A 293 -11.49 -8.51 -15.95
CA ASN A 293 -11.47 -9.67 -15.03
C ASN A 293 -10.14 -10.45 -14.97
N TYR A 294 -9.00 -9.78 -15.14
CA TYR A 294 -7.68 -10.36 -14.86
C TYR A 294 -7.44 -10.53 -13.35
N VAL A 295 -8.12 -9.71 -12.56
CA VAL A 295 -8.15 -9.76 -11.10
C VAL A 295 -9.60 -9.74 -10.61
N SER A 296 -9.85 -10.16 -9.37
CA SER A 296 -11.20 -10.28 -8.79
C SER A 296 -11.85 -8.93 -8.44
N GLY A 297 -11.09 -7.85 -8.42
CA GLY A 297 -11.56 -6.51 -8.09
C GLY A 297 -10.41 -5.60 -7.67
N TRP A 298 -10.75 -4.39 -7.24
CA TRP A 298 -9.77 -3.42 -6.77
C TRP A 298 -9.03 -3.87 -5.49
N ASP A 299 -9.64 -4.71 -4.71
CA ASP A 299 -9.09 -5.30 -3.49
C ASP A 299 -8.48 -6.70 -3.69
N ASP A 300 -8.27 -7.13 -4.93
CA ASP A 300 -7.54 -8.37 -5.20
C ASP A 300 -6.16 -8.33 -4.50
N PRO A 301 -5.80 -9.37 -3.73
CA PRO A 301 -4.52 -9.40 -3.01
C PRO A 301 -3.25 -9.29 -3.87
N ARG A 302 -3.37 -9.39 -5.19
CA ARG A 302 -2.27 -9.18 -6.15
C ARG A 302 -2.16 -7.74 -6.65
N MET A 303 -3.17 -6.91 -6.36
CA MET A 303 -3.19 -5.51 -6.75
C MET A 303 -2.31 -4.66 -5.81
N PRO A 304 -1.67 -3.58 -6.32
CA PRO A 304 -0.87 -2.68 -5.50
C PRO A 304 -1.73 -1.66 -4.73
N THR A 305 -3.04 -1.76 -4.80
CA THR A 305 -4.00 -0.91 -4.05
C THR A 305 -3.87 -1.16 -2.55
N LEU A 306 -4.12 -0.15 -1.73
CA LEU A 306 -4.06 -0.31 -0.27
C LEU A 306 -5.09 -1.31 0.24
N CYS A 307 -6.30 -1.31 -0.30
CA CYS A 307 -7.32 -2.31 0.02
C CYS A 307 -6.89 -3.73 -0.38
N GLY A 308 -6.20 -3.90 -1.51
CA GLY A 308 -5.63 -5.18 -1.94
C GLY A 308 -4.50 -5.66 -1.04
N LEU A 309 -3.56 -4.77 -0.71
CA LEU A 309 -2.47 -5.07 0.22
C LEU A 309 -2.99 -5.41 1.61
N ARG A 310 -3.97 -4.67 2.14
CA ARG A 310 -4.62 -4.95 3.43
C ARG A 310 -5.30 -6.32 3.42
N ARG A 311 -6.04 -6.67 2.36
CA ARG A 311 -6.66 -7.98 2.19
C ARG A 311 -5.63 -9.11 2.10
N ARG A 312 -4.45 -8.85 1.53
CA ARG A 312 -3.32 -9.81 1.51
C ARG A 312 -2.63 -9.95 2.88
N GLY A 313 -2.94 -9.09 3.85
CA GLY A 313 -2.36 -9.13 5.19
C GLY A 313 -1.17 -8.21 5.40
N TYR A 314 -0.94 -7.24 4.51
CA TYR A 314 0.02 -6.17 4.78
C TYR A 314 -0.48 -5.29 5.92
N THR A 315 0.42 -4.94 6.83
CA THR A 315 0.10 -4.07 7.96
C THR A 315 0.44 -2.62 7.65
N ALA A 316 -0.28 -1.70 8.27
CA ALA A 316 0.04 -0.27 8.18
C ALA A 316 1.47 0.02 8.66
N ALA A 317 1.92 -0.64 9.72
CA ALA A 317 3.26 -0.49 10.27
C ALA A 317 4.34 -0.92 9.25
N ALA A 318 4.16 -2.05 8.57
CA ALA A 318 5.11 -2.51 7.55
C ALA A 318 5.20 -1.55 6.36
N ILE A 319 4.05 -1.02 5.88
CA ILE A 319 4.02 -0.06 4.78
C ILE A 319 4.67 1.28 5.19
N ARG A 320 4.38 1.79 6.39
CA ARG A 320 5.03 3.00 6.91
C ARG A 320 6.54 2.80 7.02
N SER A 321 6.99 1.71 7.63
CA SER A 321 8.42 1.37 7.73
C SER A 321 9.09 1.29 6.35
N PHE A 322 8.44 0.67 5.37
CA PHE A 322 8.92 0.65 3.99
C PHE A 322 9.10 2.06 3.43
N CYS A 323 8.06 2.92 3.52
CA CYS A 323 8.10 4.28 2.99
C CYS A 323 9.17 5.15 3.67
N GLU A 324 9.36 5.02 4.98
CA GLU A 324 10.40 5.73 5.74
C GLU A 324 11.80 5.28 5.31
N ARG A 325 12.02 3.97 5.16
CA ARG A 325 13.34 3.40 4.85
C ARG A 325 13.79 3.64 3.40
N ILE A 326 12.89 3.71 2.43
CA ILE A 326 13.23 4.08 1.06
C ILE A 326 13.63 5.56 0.93
N GLY A 327 13.21 6.38 1.88
CA GLY A 327 13.55 7.79 1.97
C GLY A 327 12.95 8.66 0.85
N VAL A 328 13.47 9.89 0.76
CA VAL A 328 12.99 10.90 -0.19
C VAL A 328 14.14 11.28 -1.15
N ALA A 329 13.88 11.18 -2.45
CA ALA A 329 14.86 11.47 -3.49
C ALA A 329 14.33 12.51 -4.48
N LYS A 330 15.26 13.21 -5.17
CA LYS A 330 14.97 14.13 -6.29
C LYS A 330 15.06 13.46 -7.67
N SER A 331 15.50 12.22 -7.74
CA SER A 331 15.57 11.46 -8.99
C SER A 331 14.73 10.20 -8.91
N PRO A 332 14.04 9.83 -10.00
CA PRO A 332 13.30 8.58 -10.06
C PRO A 332 14.21 7.38 -9.78
N ASN A 333 13.73 6.45 -8.98
CA ASN A 333 14.37 5.16 -8.72
C ASN A 333 13.30 4.06 -8.66
N THR A 334 13.71 2.84 -8.91
CA THR A 334 12.87 1.66 -8.76
C THR A 334 13.34 0.86 -7.56
N ILE A 335 12.43 0.56 -6.65
CA ILE A 335 12.66 -0.23 -5.44
C ILE A 335 12.25 -1.67 -5.73
N GLU A 336 13.02 -2.63 -5.25
CA GLU A 336 12.65 -4.05 -5.35
C GLU A 336 11.41 -4.36 -4.52
N TYR A 337 10.42 -5.03 -5.10
CA TYR A 337 9.22 -5.50 -4.38
C TYR A 337 9.59 -6.38 -3.17
N GLY A 338 10.68 -7.13 -3.29
CA GLY A 338 11.24 -7.92 -2.20
C GLY A 338 11.56 -7.11 -0.94
N PHE A 339 11.88 -5.82 -1.07
CA PHE A 339 12.11 -4.95 0.09
C PHE A 339 10.80 -4.61 0.84
N LEU A 340 9.70 -4.42 0.12
CA LEU A 340 8.37 -4.27 0.74
C LEU A 340 7.97 -5.55 1.49
N GLU A 341 8.21 -6.72 0.89
CA GLU A 341 7.99 -8.01 1.56
C GLU A 341 8.92 -8.21 2.77
N HIS A 342 10.16 -7.73 2.70
CA HIS A 342 11.10 -7.76 3.84
C HIS A 342 10.55 -6.97 5.03
N CYS A 343 10.08 -5.74 4.81
CA CYS A 343 9.46 -4.94 5.86
C CYS A 343 8.23 -5.63 6.48
N LEU A 344 7.42 -6.29 5.65
CA LEU A 344 6.28 -7.08 6.14
C LEU A 344 6.73 -8.27 6.98
N ARG A 345 7.78 -9.01 6.58
CA ARG A 345 8.30 -10.14 7.37
C ARG A 345 8.83 -9.69 8.72
N GLU A 346 9.52 -8.56 8.78
CA GLU A 346 10.03 -8.01 10.05
C GLU A 346 8.86 -7.70 11.01
N ASP A 347 7.81 -7.04 10.52
CA ASP A 347 6.64 -6.71 11.33
C ASP A 347 5.87 -7.97 11.77
N LEU A 348 5.56 -8.86 10.85
CA LEU A 348 4.83 -10.09 11.15
C LEU A 348 5.65 -11.05 12.03
N ASN A 349 6.97 -11.08 11.90
CA ASN A 349 7.80 -11.88 12.81
C ASN A 349 7.70 -11.41 14.26
N ALA A 350 7.54 -10.10 14.48
CA ALA A 350 7.37 -9.54 15.81
C ALA A 350 5.95 -9.76 16.38
N HIS A 351 4.92 -9.68 15.54
CA HIS A 351 3.54 -9.53 16.02
C HIS A 351 2.61 -10.71 15.69
N ALA A 352 2.88 -11.51 14.64
CA ALA A 352 1.97 -12.59 14.24
C ALA A 352 2.04 -13.78 15.21
N GLU A 353 0.89 -14.31 15.59
CA GLU A 353 0.79 -15.54 16.37
C GLU A 353 1.27 -16.74 15.56
N ARG A 354 1.93 -17.69 16.23
CA ARG A 354 2.36 -18.97 15.63
C ARG A 354 1.24 -19.98 15.76
N THR A 355 0.90 -20.62 14.66
CA THR A 355 -0.06 -21.72 14.62
C THR A 355 0.43 -22.81 13.68
N MET A 356 -0.04 -24.01 13.86
CA MET A 356 0.26 -25.11 12.95
C MET A 356 -0.87 -25.27 11.93
N ALA A 357 -0.48 -25.34 10.66
CA ALA A 357 -1.37 -25.58 9.54
C ALA A 357 -0.68 -26.51 8.55
N VAL A 358 -1.41 -27.48 8.03
CA VAL A 358 -0.93 -28.46 7.06
C VAL A 358 -1.62 -28.19 5.73
N LEU A 359 -0.85 -27.84 4.74
CA LEU A 359 -1.36 -27.41 3.42
C LEU A 359 -1.55 -28.62 2.48
N HIS A 360 -0.66 -29.57 2.52
CA HIS A 360 -0.72 -30.81 1.74
C HIS A 360 -0.80 -32.02 2.69
N PRO A 361 -1.98 -32.27 3.28
CA PRO A 361 -2.12 -33.22 4.36
C PRO A 361 -1.93 -34.68 3.92
N VAL A 362 -1.07 -35.42 4.65
CA VAL A 362 -1.02 -36.85 4.67
C VAL A 362 -1.23 -37.34 6.11
N LYS A 363 -1.99 -38.42 6.29
CA LYS A 363 -2.30 -38.94 7.61
C LYS A 363 -1.04 -39.55 8.23
N LEU A 364 -0.81 -39.30 9.53
CA LEU A 364 0.19 -39.97 10.35
C LEU A 364 -0.51 -40.71 11.47
N THR A 365 -0.21 -42.00 11.63
CA THR A 365 -0.73 -42.80 12.74
C THR A 365 0.40 -43.19 13.67
N VAL A 366 0.24 -42.82 14.95
CA VAL A 366 1.16 -43.23 16.02
C VAL A 366 0.71 -44.58 16.57
N THR A 367 1.32 -45.65 16.05
CA THR A 367 0.81 -47.04 16.22
C THR A 367 0.84 -47.53 17.66
N ASN A 368 1.79 -47.09 18.48
CA ASN A 368 1.89 -47.41 19.90
C ASN A 368 1.23 -46.40 20.85
N TYR A 369 0.52 -45.37 20.32
CA TYR A 369 -0.27 -44.48 21.15
C TYR A 369 -1.63 -45.12 21.45
N PRO A 370 -2.12 -45.07 22.72
CA PRO A 370 -3.36 -45.73 23.10
C PRO A 370 -4.56 -45.25 22.28
N GLU A 371 -5.37 -46.17 21.83
CA GLU A 371 -6.59 -45.86 21.08
C GLU A 371 -7.60 -45.11 21.96
N GLY A 372 -8.24 -44.08 21.41
CA GLY A 372 -9.19 -43.22 22.13
C GLY A 372 -8.58 -42.30 23.20
N LYS A 373 -7.25 -42.32 23.38
CA LYS A 373 -6.57 -41.34 24.25
C LYS A 373 -6.29 -40.05 23.48
N SER A 374 -6.48 -38.93 24.17
CA SER A 374 -6.01 -37.62 23.73
C SER A 374 -5.33 -36.86 24.87
N GLU A 375 -4.41 -35.99 24.54
CA GLU A 375 -3.69 -35.12 25.48
C GLU A 375 -3.66 -33.71 24.95
N VAL A 376 -3.58 -32.73 25.88
CA VAL A 376 -3.50 -31.32 25.56
C VAL A 376 -2.11 -30.81 25.93
N PHE A 377 -1.47 -30.13 25.00
CA PHE A 377 -0.20 -29.44 25.22
C PHE A 377 -0.41 -27.92 25.13
N THR A 378 0.35 -27.17 25.91
CA THR A 378 0.39 -25.72 25.85
C THR A 378 1.60 -25.28 25.04
N VAL A 379 1.37 -24.43 24.03
CA VAL A 379 2.42 -23.87 23.16
C VAL A 379 2.37 -22.34 23.18
N GLU A 380 3.53 -21.71 22.98
CA GLU A 380 3.64 -20.25 22.94
C GLU A 380 3.03 -19.67 21.65
N ASN A 381 2.23 -18.61 21.78
CA ASN A 381 1.71 -17.86 20.63
C ASN A 381 2.82 -17.17 19.85
N ASN A 382 3.82 -16.65 20.54
CA ASN A 382 5.01 -16.09 19.90
C ASN A 382 6.25 -16.30 20.76
N PRO A 383 7.24 -17.13 20.32
CA PRO A 383 8.45 -17.39 21.10
C PRO A 383 9.32 -16.14 21.35
N THR A 384 9.18 -15.09 20.53
CA THR A 384 9.95 -13.85 20.66
C THR A 384 9.26 -12.82 21.56
N ASP A 385 7.98 -13.02 21.86
CA ASP A 385 7.19 -12.16 22.74
C ASP A 385 6.28 -12.98 23.66
N PRO A 386 6.75 -13.39 24.84
CA PRO A 386 5.96 -14.15 25.80
C PRO A 386 4.69 -13.44 26.28
N ALA A 387 4.59 -12.10 26.12
CA ALA A 387 3.40 -11.35 26.51
C ALA A 387 2.18 -11.68 25.64
N GLN A 388 2.38 -12.27 24.45
CA GLN A 388 1.28 -12.75 23.59
C GLN A 388 0.60 -14.01 24.14
N GLY A 389 1.15 -14.63 25.21
CA GLY A 389 0.54 -15.76 25.88
C GLY A 389 0.76 -17.09 25.17
N THR A 390 -0.17 -18.01 25.43
CA THR A 390 -0.10 -19.41 24.97
C THR A 390 -1.48 -19.88 24.50
N HIS A 391 -1.49 -20.94 23.70
CA HIS A 391 -2.70 -21.66 23.34
C HIS A 391 -2.53 -23.17 23.51
N GLU A 392 -3.64 -23.89 23.48
CA GLU A 392 -3.68 -25.34 23.64
C GLU A 392 -3.78 -26.05 22.29
N ILE A 393 -2.99 -27.13 22.15
CA ILE A 393 -3.05 -28.04 21.01
C ILE A 393 -3.39 -29.45 21.50
N THR A 394 -4.25 -30.16 20.79
CA THR A 394 -4.63 -31.53 21.09
C THR A 394 -3.75 -32.51 20.32
N PHE A 395 -3.33 -33.60 20.99
CA PHE A 395 -2.60 -34.71 20.40
C PHE A 395 -3.37 -36.00 20.60
N SER A 396 -3.57 -36.74 19.51
CA SER A 396 -4.18 -38.07 19.53
C SER A 396 -3.37 -39.06 18.71
N ARG A 397 -3.90 -40.27 18.52
CA ARG A 397 -3.27 -41.33 17.72
C ARG A 397 -3.13 -40.94 16.24
N HIS A 398 -4.04 -40.17 15.71
CA HIS A 398 -4.12 -39.79 14.30
C HIS A 398 -3.86 -38.30 14.11
N LEU A 399 -2.90 -37.99 13.25
CA LEU A 399 -2.45 -36.64 12.98
C LEU A 399 -2.43 -36.39 11.48
N TRP A 400 -2.41 -35.12 11.08
CA TRP A 400 -2.05 -34.68 9.74
C TRP A 400 -0.68 -34.02 9.76
N ILE A 401 0.16 -34.35 8.77
CA ILE A 401 1.46 -33.74 8.51
C ILE A 401 1.57 -33.34 7.05
N GLU A 402 2.56 -32.52 6.69
CA GLU A 402 2.84 -32.23 5.29
C GLU A 402 3.31 -33.52 4.55
N ALA A 403 2.75 -33.75 3.36
CA ALA A 403 3.15 -34.88 2.53
C ALA A 403 4.66 -34.89 2.23
N GLU A 404 5.27 -33.73 2.10
CA GLU A 404 6.73 -33.57 1.87
C GLU A 404 7.60 -33.90 3.09
N ASP A 405 6.99 -33.99 4.26
CA ASP A 405 7.71 -34.42 5.49
C ASP A 405 7.94 -35.93 5.56
N PHE A 406 7.41 -36.69 4.61
CA PHE A 406 7.66 -38.10 4.47
C PHE A 406 8.30 -38.45 3.12
N MET A 407 9.25 -39.36 3.13
CA MET A 407 9.87 -39.90 1.93
C MET A 407 10.22 -41.36 2.15
N GLU A 408 9.62 -42.28 1.35
CA GLU A 408 9.88 -43.73 1.50
C GLU A 408 11.34 -44.06 1.15
N VAL A 409 11.85 -43.46 0.07
CA VAL A 409 13.26 -43.58 -0.34
C VAL A 409 13.90 -42.22 -0.23
N PRO A 410 14.63 -41.93 0.85
CA PRO A 410 15.12 -40.59 1.13
C PRO A 410 16.26 -40.18 0.18
N VAL A 411 16.25 -38.92 -0.23
CA VAL A 411 17.38 -38.29 -0.91
C VAL A 411 18.54 -38.02 0.09
N PRO A 412 19.78 -37.85 -0.38
CA PRO A 412 20.91 -37.51 0.49
C PRO A 412 20.62 -36.29 1.38
N LYS A 413 20.96 -36.41 2.66
CA LYS A 413 20.74 -35.36 3.69
C LYS A 413 19.27 -35.11 4.08
N TYR A 414 18.32 -35.95 3.66
CA TYR A 414 16.96 -35.90 4.14
C TYR A 414 16.90 -36.24 5.64
N LYS A 415 16.33 -35.36 6.44
CA LYS A 415 16.28 -35.47 7.90
C LYS A 415 14.85 -35.50 8.47
N ARG A 416 13.87 -35.76 7.61
CA ARG A 416 12.46 -35.88 7.99
C ARG A 416 12.07 -37.38 8.09
N LEU A 417 10.78 -37.69 8.08
CA LEU A 417 10.29 -39.05 8.25
C LEU A 417 10.62 -39.93 7.04
N THR A 418 11.25 -41.07 7.33
CA THR A 418 11.52 -42.17 6.38
C THR A 418 11.55 -43.47 7.15
N PRO A 419 11.15 -44.62 6.56
CA PRO A 419 11.15 -45.91 7.27
C PRO A 419 12.50 -46.22 7.91
N ASN A 420 12.48 -46.45 9.22
CA ASN A 420 13.68 -46.70 10.05
C ASN A 420 14.70 -45.54 10.03
N GLY A 421 14.27 -44.35 9.68
CA GLY A 421 15.09 -43.13 9.67
C GLY A 421 15.27 -42.50 11.06
N PRO A 422 15.78 -41.26 11.11
CA PRO A 422 16.01 -40.59 12.40
C PRO A 422 14.69 -40.27 13.10
N GLU A 423 14.73 -40.23 14.44
CA GLU A 423 13.63 -39.64 15.23
C GLU A 423 13.44 -38.18 14.86
N CYS A 424 12.17 -37.76 14.65
CA CYS A 424 11.76 -36.39 14.40
C CYS A 424 10.94 -35.85 15.57
N ARG A 425 10.97 -34.53 15.80
CA ARG A 425 10.10 -33.89 16.78
C ARG A 425 8.77 -33.53 16.12
N LEU A 426 7.69 -33.95 16.74
CA LEU A 426 6.41 -33.29 16.55
C LEU A 426 6.38 -32.05 17.46
N LYS A 427 6.31 -30.86 16.87
CA LYS A 427 6.45 -29.60 17.58
C LYS A 427 5.54 -29.53 18.82
N GLY A 428 6.15 -29.32 19.99
CA GLY A 428 5.43 -29.16 21.26
C GLY A 428 4.84 -30.45 21.85
N ALA A 429 5.01 -31.64 21.20
CA ALA A 429 4.42 -32.90 21.64
C ALA A 429 5.49 -33.98 21.93
N TYR A 430 5.78 -34.87 20.99
CA TYR A 430 6.62 -36.03 21.20
C TYR A 430 7.67 -36.21 20.10
N LEU A 431 8.66 -37.04 20.40
CA LEU A 431 9.51 -37.63 19.38
C LEU A 431 8.81 -38.84 18.74
N VAL A 432 8.92 -38.92 17.41
CA VAL A 432 8.39 -40.02 16.62
C VAL A 432 9.44 -40.59 15.68
N GLN A 433 9.36 -41.92 15.46
CA GLN A 433 10.17 -42.63 14.47
C GLN A 433 9.27 -43.32 13.47
N CYS A 434 9.52 -43.12 12.19
CA CYS A 434 8.74 -43.72 11.13
C CYS A 434 9.08 -45.24 11.00
N THR A 435 8.05 -46.08 10.94
CA THR A 435 8.15 -47.52 10.78
C THR A 435 7.74 -47.99 9.37
N GLY A 436 6.99 -47.18 8.64
CA GLY A 436 6.52 -47.52 7.30
C GLY A 436 5.41 -46.57 6.80
N CYS A 437 4.75 -47.00 5.73
CA CYS A 437 3.61 -46.26 5.17
C CYS A 437 2.56 -47.21 4.59
N VAL A 438 1.35 -46.70 4.38
CA VAL A 438 0.27 -47.33 3.63
C VAL A 438 0.11 -46.59 2.31
N LYS A 439 -0.17 -47.34 1.24
CA LYS A 439 -0.35 -46.77 -0.11
C LYS A 439 -1.71 -47.17 -0.69
N ASP A 440 -2.22 -46.37 -1.54
CA ASP A 440 -3.40 -46.68 -2.39
C ASP A 440 -3.01 -47.61 -3.56
N ALA A 441 -4.00 -47.94 -4.38
CA ALA A 441 -3.83 -48.80 -5.54
C ALA A 441 -2.91 -48.20 -6.63
N ASP A 442 -2.78 -46.88 -6.65
CA ASP A 442 -1.93 -46.13 -7.59
C ASP A 442 -0.50 -45.92 -7.07
N GLY A 443 -0.23 -46.39 -5.83
CA GLY A 443 1.08 -46.28 -5.18
C GLY A 443 1.33 -44.97 -4.44
N ASN A 444 0.33 -44.11 -4.30
CA ASN A 444 0.44 -42.89 -3.53
C ASN A 444 0.39 -43.19 -2.02
N VAL A 445 1.19 -42.49 -1.25
CA VAL A 445 1.19 -42.62 0.21
C VAL A 445 -0.07 -41.98 0.77
N THR A 446 -0.89 -42.76 1.46
CA THR A 446 -2.13 -42.31 2.12
C THR A 446 -1.99 -42.15 3.63
N GLU A 447 -1.03 -42.89 4.23
CA GLU A 447 -0.80 -42.88 5.67
C GLU A 447 0.67 -43.19 5.98
N VAL A 448 1.25 -42.45 6.92
CA VAL A 448 2.58 -42.66 7.48
C VAL A 448 2.43 -43.31 8.85
N LEU A 449 3.17 -44.41 9.10
CA LEU A 449 3.12 -45.14 10.36
C LEU A 449 4.35 -44.82 11.20
N CYS A 450 4.12 -44.39 12.43
CA CYS A 450 5.18 -44.03 13.38
C CYS A 450 4.95 -44.66 14.74
N THR A 451 6.04 -44.82 15.51
CA THR A 451 6.00 -45.03 16.95
C THR A 451 6.45 -43.73 17.64
N TYR A 452 5.92 -43.44 18.84
CA TYR A 452 6.39 -42.33 19.66
C TYR A 452 7.17 -42.80 20.87
N ASP A 453 8.01 -41.91 21.41
CA ASP A 453 8.70 -42.09 22.68
C ASP A 453 7.84 -41.46 23.81
N PRO A 454 7.22 -42.26 24.69
CA PRO A 454 6.37 -41.76 25.76
C PRO A 454 7.08 -40.84 26.78
N GLU A 455 8.41 -40.97 26.91
CA GLU A 455 9.19 -40.15 27.84
C GLU A 455 9.69 -38.83 27.22
N SER A 456 9.33 -38.54 25.98
CA SER A 456 9.73 -37.32 25.25
C SER A 456 8.68 -36.21 25.24
N SER A 457 7.81 -36.17 26.24
CA SER A 457 6.79 -35.13 26.36
C SER A 457 7.40 -33.71 26.28
N GLY A 458 6.82 -32.86 25.42
CA GLY A 458 7.36 -31.53 25.10
C GLY A 458 8.37 -31.53 23.93
N GLY A 459 8.73 -32.72 23.40
CA GLY A 459 9.59 -32.90 22.22
C GLY A 459 11.07 -33.11 22.51
N ASP A 460 11.46 -33.24 23.77
CA ASP A 460 12.83 -33.55 24.14
C ASP A 460 12.95 -34.94 24.82
N PRO A 461 13.99 -35.71 24.49
CA PRO A 461 14.15 -37.04 25.09
C PRO A 461 14.61 -36.97 26.55
N ALA A 462 13.99 -37.75 27.42
CA ALA A 462 14.31 -37.78 28.87
C ALA A 462 15.77 -38.20 29.16
N ASP A 463 16.37 -39.01 28.29
CA ASP A 463 17.76 -39.47 28.41
C ASP A 463 18.81 -38.49 27.86
N GLY A 464 18.38 -37.33 27.35
CA GLY A 464 19.25 -36.28 26.82
C GLY A 464 19.97 -36.63 25.51
N ARG A 465 19.55 -37.69 24.79
CA ARG A 465 20.14 -38.06 23.50
C ARG A 465 19.90 -36.93 22.47
N LYS A 466 20.83 -36.77 21.55
CA LYS A 466 20.71 -35.80 20.47
C LYS A 466 19.74 -36.28 19.39
N VAL A 467 18.64 -35.57 19.21
CA VAL A 467 17.70 -35.77 18.10
C VAL A 467 18.33 -35.31 16.79
N LYS A 468 18.41 -36.20 15.81
CA LYS A 468 19.03 -35.92 14.50
C LYS A 468 18.05 -35.51 13.42
N GLY A 469 16.76 -35.84 13.59
CA GLY A 469 15.69 -35.46 12.67
C GLY A 469 15.20 -34.04 12.85
N ALA A 470 14.36 -33.60 11.91
CA ALA A 470 13.78 -32.30 11.90
C ALA A 470 12.64 -32.15 12.94
N THR A 471 12.30 -30.91 13.26
CA THR A 471 11.04 -30.60 13.94
C THR A 471 9.95 -30.40 12.88
N LEU A 472 8.82 -31.08 13.04
CA LEU A 472 7.69 -31.11 12.13
C LEU A 472 6.51 -30.39 12.78
N HIS A 473 5.77 -29.64 12.00
CA HIS A 473 4.43 -29.14 12.38
C HIS A 473 3.39 -30.22 12.02
N TRP A 474 2.29 -30.18 12.72
CA TRP A 474 1.24 -31.20 12.63
C TRP A 474 -0.07 -30.62 13.19
N VAL A 475 -1.19 -31.25 12.87
CA VAL A 475 -2.46 -31.00 13.54
C VAL A 475 -3.15 -32.33 13.86
N ASP A 476 -3.91 -32.34 14.95
CA ASP A 476 -4.68 -33.51 15.35
C ASP A 476 -5.82 -33.81 14.37
N ALA A 477 -5.94 -35.04 13.91
CA ALA A 477 -6.90 -35.40 12.88
C ALA A 477 -8.37 -35.36 13.36
N GLU A 478 -8.60 -35.50 14.68
CA GLU A 478 -9.96 -35.54 15.24
C GLU A 478 -10.51 -34.12 15.54
N SER A 479 -9.64 -33.19 15.90
CA SER A 479 -10.05 -31.85 16.31
C SER A 479 -9.76 -30.74 15.30
N CYS A 480 -8.91 -30.99 14.29
CA CYS A 480 -8.57 -29.98 13.27
C CYS A 480 -9.78 -29.50 12.47
N VAL A 481 -9.61 -28.38 11.83
CA VAL A 481 -10.62 -27.73 10.98
C VAL A 481 -10.11 -27.63 9.54
N ASP A 482 -11.01 -27.83 8.59
CA ASP A 482 -10.70 -27.67 7.18
C ASP A 482 -10.64 -26.17 6.81
N ALA A 483 -9.68 -25.85 5.94
CA ALA A 483 -9.51 -24.49 5.42
C ALA A 483 -9.15 -24.48 3.94
N GLU A 484 -9.48 -23.39 3.27
CA GLU A 484 -8.93 -22.99 1.98
C GLU A 484 -7.72 -22.09 2.21
N VAL A 485 -6.64 -22.32 1.46
CA VAL A 485 -5.44 -21.49 1.52
C VAL A 485 -5.12 -20.98 0.13
N ARG A 486 -4.96 -19.68 0.00
CA ARG A 486 -4.62 -18.96 -1.23
C ARG A 486 -3.17 -18.53 -1.20
N LEU A 487 -2.36 -19.09 -2.09
CA LEU A 487 -0.96 -18.75 -2.23
C LEU A 487 -0.83 -17.69 -3.32
N TYR A 488 -0.64 -16.46 -2.91
CA TYR A 488 -0.43 -15.33 -3.82
C TYR A 488 1.05 -15.14 -4.13
N ASP A 489 1.35 -14.82 -5.39
CA ASP A 489 2.64 -14.39 -5.89
C ASP A 489 2.51 -13.04 -6.61
N ASN A 490 3.59 -12.53 -7.20
CA ASN A 490 3.56 -11.30 -7.98
C ASN A 490 2.59 -11.43 -9.16
N LEU A 491 1.76 -10.42 -9.39
CA LEU A 491 0.82 -10.38 -10.52
C LEU A 491 1.56 -10.38 -11.86
N PHE A 492 2.76 -9.79 -11.90
CA PHE A 492 3.59 -9.69 -13.10
C PHE A 492 4.90 -10.46 -12.91
N SER A 493 5.25 -11.27 -13.90
CA SER A 493 6.52 -12.00 -13.95
C SER A 493 7.71 -11.12 -14.37
N ASP A 494 7.44 -10.03 -15.08
CA ASP A 494 8.45 -9.08 -15.57
C ASP A 494 8.74 -8.01 -14.49
N GLU A 495 10.03 -7.67 -14.34
CA GLU A 495 10.45 -6.60 -13.38
C GLU A 495 9.92 -5.22 -13.77
N GLN A 496 9.74 -4.97 -15.07
CA GLN A 496 9.25 -3.70 -15.60
C GLN A 496 8.07 -3.90 -16.54
N PRO A 497 6.90 -4.30 -16.02
CA PRO A 497 5.73 -4.60 -16.86
C PRO A 497 5.17 -3.35 -17.57
N ASP A 498 5.52 -2.16 -17.07
CA ASP A 498 5.07 -0.86 -17.55
C ASP A 498 6.04 -0.23 -18.58
N GLY A 499 7.01 -0.98 -19.07
CA GLY A 499 8.02 -0.52 -20.02
C GLY A 499 7.42 0.00 -21.34
N PRO A 500 8.11 0.94 -22.05
CA PRO A 500 7.55 1.68 -23.19
C PRO A 500 7.18 0.81 -24.39
N ASP A 501 7.83 -0.33 -24.57
CA ASP A 501 7.68 -1.20 -25.74
C ASP A 501 6.94 -2.52 -25.41
N LYS A 502 6.21 -2.58 -24.30
CA LYS A 502 5.52 -3.78 -23.82
C LYS A 502 4.02 -3.56 -23.66
N ASP A 503 3.22 -4.58 -24.00
CA ASP A 503 1.88 -4.69 -23.43
C ASP A 503 2.00 -5.32 -22.04
N PHE A 504 1.59 -4.59 -21.02
CA PHE A 504 1.65 -5.06 -19.63
C PHE A 504 0.83 -6.33 -19.40
N LEU A 505 -0.17 -6.61 -20.22
CA LEU A 505 -0.97 -7.84 -20.14
C LEU A 505 -0.16 -9.08 -20.52
N ASP A 506 0.83 -8.95 -21.42
CA ASP A 506 1.72 -10.05 -21.79
C ASP A 506 2.71 -10.40 -20.65
N CYS A 507 2.86 -9.50 -19.68
CA CYS A 507 3.73 -9.68 -18.52
C CYS A 507 3.02 -10.33 -17.31
N LEU A 508 1.72 -10.66 -17.42
CA LEU A 508 0.96 -11.30 -16.35
C LEU A 508 1.55 -12.66 -15.98
N ASN A 509 1.63 -12.93 -14.68
CA ASN A 509 2.04 -14.22 -14.13
C ASN A 509 0.81 -15.15 -14.04
N PRO A 510 0.73 -16.21 -14.86
CA PRO A 510 -0.40 -17.13 -14.84
C PRO A 510 -0.50 -17.93 -13.52
N GLU A 511 0.61 -18.05 -12.79
CA GLU A 511 0.70 -18.75 -11.50
C GLU A 511 0.65 -17.78 -10.30
N SER A 512 0.18 -16.56 -10.51
CA SER A 512 0.09 -15.55 -9.44
C SER A 512 -0.87 -15.88 -8.31
N LEU A 513 -1.73 -16.89 -8.49
CA LEU A 513 -2.65 -17.43 -7.48
C LEU A 513 -2.76 -18.94 -7.59
N THR A 514 -2.44 -19.64 -6.51
CA THR A 514 -2.73 -21.07 -6.33
C THR A 514 -3.70 -21.23 -5.17
N VAL A 515 -4.82 -21.93 -5.40
CA VAL A 515 -5.83 -22.20 -4.38
C VAL A 515 -5.68 -23.65 -3.92
N LEU A 516 -5.47 -23.84 -2.63
CA LEU A 516 -5.40 -25.16 -1.97
C LEU A 516 -6.66 -25.36 -1.14
N THR A 517 -7.31 -26.51 -1.34
CA THR A 517 -8.51 -26.91 -0.58
C THR A 517 -8.20 -28.11 0.31
N GLY A 518 -8.95 -28.25 1.41
CA GLY A 518 -8.77 -29.37 2.33
C GLY A 518 -7.50 -29.27 3.19
N CYS A 519 -6.89 -28.09 3.28
CA CYS A 519 -5.85 -27.81 4.26
C CYS A 519 -6.38 -28.01 5.67
N LYS A 520 -5.51 -28.40 6.61
CA LYS A 520 -5.89 -28.68 8.00
C LYS A 520 -5.24 -27.65 8.91
N VAL A 521 -6.05 -27.00 9.75
CA VAL A 521 -5.58 -25.99 10.71
C VAL A 521 -6.01 -26.35 12.13
N GLU A 522 -5.35 -25.76 13.11
CA GLU A 522 -5.70 -25.92 14.52
C GLU A 522 -7.13 -25.45 14.79
N PRO A 523 -7.86 -26.10 15.73
CA PRO A 523 -9.28 -25.78 16.01
C PRO A 523 -9.47 -24.37 16.55
N GLU A 524 -8.45 -23.77 17.15
CA GLU A 524 -8.50 -22.38 17.67
C GLU A 524 -8.77 -21.37 16.55
N MET A 525 -8.36 -21.66 15.32
CA MET A 525 -8.61 -20.80 14.16
C MET A 525 -10.10 -20.53 13.90
N ARG A 526 -10.97 -21.49 14.24
CA ARG A 526 -12.42 -21.28 14.13
C ARG A 526 -12.91 -20.18 15.09
N LYS A 527 -12.40 -20.16 16.33
CA LYS A 527 -12.77 -19.11 17.30
C LYS A 527 -12.29 -17.73 16.85
N VAL A 528 -11.10 -17.67 16.24
CA VAL A 528 -10.59 -16.42 15.68
C VAL A 528 -11.47 -15.95 14.52
N ALA A 529 -11.87 -16.85 13.62
CA ALA A 529 -12.79 -16.54 12.53
C ALA A 529 -14.15 -16.06 13.04
N GLU A 530 -14.73 -16.73 14.05
CA GLU A 530 -15.99 -16.32 14.72
C GLU A 530 -15.90 -14.92 15.34
N ALA A 531 -14.74 -14.58 15.91
CA ALA A 531 -14.52 -13.25 16.48
C ALA A 531 -14.40 -12.19 15.38
N PHE A 532 -13.71 -12.53 14.29
CA PHE A 532 -13.56 -11.64 13.15
C PHE A 532 -14.86 -11.43 12.37
N ASP A 533 -15.73 -12.45 12.27
CA ASP A 533 -17.06 -12.34 11.65
C ASP A 533 -17.98 -11.34 12.34
N LYS A 534 -17.75 -11.05 13.62
CA LYS A 534 -18.54 -10.09 14.41
C LYS A 534 -18.08 -8.65 14.26
N GLN A 535 -16.98 -8.39 13.57
CA GLN A 535 -16.50 -7.03 13.34
C GLN A 535 -17.38 -6.29 12.35
N ALA A 536 -17.75 -5.05 12.69
CA ALA A 536 -18.64 -4.22 11.87
C ALA A 536 -18.01 -3.83 10.52
N ASP A 537 -16.70 -3.59 10.51
CA ASP A 537 -15.92 -3.28 9.31
C ASP A 537 -14.73 -4.22 9.20
N ARG A 538 -14.90 -5.31 8.45
CA ARG A 538 -13.85 -6.29 8.22
C ARG A 538 -12.84 -5.85 7.16
N THR A 539 -13.27 -4.98 6.25
CA THR A 539 -12.45 -4.57 5.09
C THR A 539 -11.55 -3.38 5.39
N GLY A 540 -11.92 -2.56 6.34
CA GLY A 540 -11.16 -1.37 6.76
C GLY A 540 -10.08 -1.61 7.81
N VAL A 541 -9.99 -2.84 8.33
CA VAL A 541 -9.02 -3.21 9.38
C VAL A 541 -8.11 -4.34 8.91
N ASN A 542 -7.00 -4.54 9.61
CA ASN A 542 -6.19 -5.73 9.41
C ASN A 542 -6.95 -6.98 9.88
N ALA A 543 -7.04 -7.98 9.01
CA ALA A 543 -7.50 -9.30 9.42
C ALA A 543 -6.47 -9.97 10.36
N PRO A 544 -6.89 -10.91 11.21
CA PRO A 544 -5.97 -11.69 12.04
C PRO A 544 -4.86 -12.33 11.21
N THR A 545 -3.61 -12.17 11.65
CA THR A 545 -2.41 -12.65 10.96
C THR A 545 -1.71 -13.72 11.76
N PHE A 546 -1.17 -14.72 11.06
CA PHE A 546 -0.51 -15.86 11.66
C PHE A 546 0.78 -16.21 10.93
N GLN A 547 1.74 -16.75 11.66
CA GLN A 547 2.77 -17.56 11.05
C GLN A 547 2.32 -19.02 11.05
N PHE A 548 2.01 -19.57 9.88
CA PHE A 548 1.91 -21.01 9.73
C PHE A 548 3.33 -21.58 9.82
N MET A 549 3.58 -22.25 10.91
CA MET A 549 4.94 -22.69 11.30
C MET A 549 5.62 -23.46 10.17
N ARG A 550 6.85 -23.06 9.81
CA ARG A 550 7.66 -23.61 8.72
C ARG A 550 7.12 -23.32 7.30
N VAL A 551 5.96 -22.67 7.16
CA VAL A 551 5.29 -22.45 5.87
C VAL A 551 5.38 -21.00 5.41
N GLY A 552 4.89 -20.05 6.19
CA GLY A 552 4.84 -18.64 5.82
C GLY A 552 3.97 -17.82 6.75
N TYR A 553 3.70 -16.57 6.34
CA TYR A 553 2.76 -15.68 7.03
C TYR A 553 1.46 -15.60 6.26
N PHE A 554 0.36 -15.69 6.97
CA PHE A 554 -0.99 -15.77 6.44
C PHE A 554 -1.93 -14.86 7.22
N CYS A 555 -3.02 -14.44 6.60
CA CYS A 555 -4.13 -13.77 7.26
C CYS A 555 -5.46 -14.38 6.85
N LEU A 556 -6.50 -14.22 7.66
CA LEU A 556 -7.87 -14.51 7.22
C LEU A 556 -8.24 -13.59 6.07
N ASP A 557 -8.90 -14.12 5.03
CA ASP A 557 -9.47 -13.27 3.98
C ASP A 557 -10.61 -12.44 4.57
N ASN A 558 -10.52 -11.12 4.43
CA ASN A 558 -11.47 -10.20 5.05
C ASN A 558 -12.85 -10.14 4.35
N ARG A 559 -13.00 -10.80 3.19
CA ARG A 559 -14.28 -10.91 2.45
C ARG A 559 -14.82 -12.33 2.42
N ASP A 560 -13.98 -13.29 2.04
CA ASP A 560 -14.42 -14.64 1.67
C ASP A 560 -14.37 -15.62 2.84
N SER A 561 -13.63 -15.30 3.93
CA SER A 561 -13.54 -16.17 5.10
C SER A 561 -14.76 -16.03 6.00
N SER A 562 -15.21 -17.14 6.57
CA SER A 562 -16.16 -17.22 7.67
C SER A 562 -15.77 -18.35 8.62
N ALA A 563 -16.43 -18.44 9.78
CA ALA A 563 -16.18 -19.54 10.74
C ALA A 563 -16.53 -20.93 10.18
N GLU A 564 -17.49 -21.00 9.23
CA GLU A 564 -17.88 -22.25 8.55
C GLU A 564 -16.99 -22.57 7.34
N HIS A 565 -16.41 -21.54 6.73
CA HIS A 565 -15.52 -21.66 5.57
C HIS A 565 -14.33 -20.72 5.73
N MET A 566 -13.30 -21.20 6.38
CA MET A 566 -12.10 -20.39 6.60
C MET A 566 -11.26 -20.32 5.34
N VAL A 567 -10.91 -19.09 4.96
CA VAL A 567 -10.03 -18.78 3.84
C VAL A 567 -8.83 -17.99 4.35
N PHE A 568 -7.62 -18.49 4.09
CA PHE A 568 -6.37 -17.83 4.45
C PHE A 568 -5.62 -17.37 3.20
N ASN A 569 -5.18 -16.12 3.22
CA ASN A 569 -4.32 -15.55 2.20
C ASN A 569 -2.87 -15.57 2.65
N ARG A 570 -1.97 -16.09 1.81
CA ARG A 570 -0.53 -15.94 2.06
C ARG A 570 -0.12 -14.49 1.89
N SER A 571 0.29 -13.85 3.00
CA SER A 571 0.83 -12.50 2.99
C SER A 571 2.23 -12.48 2.39
N VAL A 572 3.13 -13.33 2.92
CA VAL A 572 4.50 -13.45 2.45
C VAL A 572 5.09 -14.81 2.85
N SER A 573 6.06 -15.31 2.09
CA SER A 573 6.79 -16.53 2.41
C SER A 573 7.71 -16.33 3.62
N LEU A 574 8.09 -17.45 4.30
CA LEU A 574 9.09 -17.40 5.39
C LEU A 574 10.48 -17.02 4.89
N LYS A 575 10.83 -17.49 3.69
CA LYS A 575 12.16 -17.25 3.13
C LYS A 575 12.24 -15.83 2.60
N ASP A 576 13.16 -15.06 3.17
CA ASP A 576 13.49 -13.74 2.68
C ASP A 576 14.34 -13.83 1.41
N SER A 577 13.87 -13.26 0.31
CA SER A 577 14.60 -13.18 -0.96
C SER A 577 15.40 -11.88 -1.09
N PHE A 578 15.11 -10.89 -0.25
CA PHE A 578 15.84 -9.62 -0.24
C PHE A 578 17.23 -9.82 0.36
N LYS A 579 18.24 -9.49 -0.42
CA LYS A 579 19.65 -9.51 0.03
C LYS A 579 20.04 -8.07 0.40
N LYS A 580 20.38 -7.87 1.67
CA LYS A 580 20.93 -6.58 2.17
C LYS A 580 22.21 -6.22 1.45
#